data_07e4aa9ebde81d82ba38aaf3d92a90b2
#
_entry.id   07e4aa9ebde81d82ba38aaf3d92a90b2
#
_cell.length_a   1.000
_cell.length_b   1.000
_cell.length_c   1.000
_cell.angle_alpha   90.00
_cell.angle_beta   90.00
_cell.angle_gamma   90.00
#
_symmetry.space_group_name_H-M   'P 1'
#
loop_
_entity.id
_entity.type
_entity.pdbx_description
1 polymer ?
#
loop_
_entity_poly.entity_id
_entity_poly.type
_entity_poly.pdbx_seq_one_letter_code
_entity_poly.pdbx_strand_id
1 'polypeptide(L)'
;MKAWAVVKNSAPLELIDIPDREPVGTEVVIAVSHCGVCHSELHFWKGQYNMGGGKVMNLAERGVLLPRAPGHEVAGRVIKVGPEATGVAIGDHRVVFPWLGCGQCERCLNGDDNLCDKSNSIGVMQDGGFGEQVVVPHSRFLVDIGDLDPALAATLACSGITVYSAIKKIMPMAPEEPVVLIGAGGLGLSAIAMLLALGHRNIVSVDISAEKRAAAMAMGATQTVDGAHPDVATLLLQAAGRPIKAAIDFVNISSTALLGFECLAKAGKLILVGVAGGELVISLASMVFKPRTVQGSMTGNPQDLRDVVALARAGKLKGIPLTILPKDNANEALTMLHKGQVSGRIILAAA
;
A
#
# COMPACT_ATOMS: atom_id res chain seq x y z
N MET A 1 -12.92 -20.18 -13.58
CA MET A 1 -12.26 -18.90 -13.88
C MET A 1 -10.77 -19.10 -14.10
N LYS A 2 -10.12 -18.23 -14.90
CA LYS A 2 -8.67 -18.25 -15.10
C LYS A 2 -7.95 -17.28 -14.17
N ALA A 3 -6.70 -17.61 -13.79
CA ALA A 3 -5.88 -16.76 -12.95
C ALA A 3 -4.39 -16.95 -13.24
N TRP A 4 -3.65 -15.84 -13.25
CA TRP A 4 -2.19 -15.86 -13.22
C TRP A 4 -1.73 -16.14 -11.79
N ALA A 5 -1.07 -17.26 -11.57
CA ALA A 5 -0.73 -17.76 -10.24
C ALA A 5 0.77 -18.02 -10.06
N VAL A 6 1.24 -17.83 -8.85
CA VAL A 6 2.51 -18.40 -8.38
C VAL A 6 2.29 -19.88 -8.12
N VAL A 7 2.84 -20.72 -8.99
CA VAL A 7 2.84 -22.18 -8.83
C VAL A 7 4.12 -22.62 -8.11
N LYS A 8 5.21 -21.92 -8.38
CA LYS A 8 6.51 -22.12 -7.75
C LYS A 8 7.16 -20.77 -7.45
N ASN A 9 7.70 -20.61 -6.25
CA ASN A 9 8.38 -19.39 -5.85
C ASN A 9 9.53 -19.03 -6.80
N SER A 10 9.63 -17.76 -7.15
CA SER A 10 10.65 -17.17 -8.03
C SER A 10 10.63 -17.69 -9.47
N ALA A 11 9.62 -18.48 -9.87
CA ALA A 11 9.36 -18.87 -11.24
C ALA A 11 8.35 -17.91 -11.90
N PRO A 12 8.25 -17.85 -13.25
CA PRO A 12 7.18 -17.12 -13.90
C PRO A 12 5.80 -17.54 -13.40
N LEU A 13 4.86 -16.61 -13.36
CA LEU A 13 3.46 -16.93 -13.10
C LEU A 13 2.93 -17.82 -14.21
N GLU A 14 2.07 -18.76 -13.86
CA GLU A 14 1.38 -19.65 -14.79
C GLU A 14 -0.12 -19.31 -14.83
N LEU A 15 -0.72 -19.40 -16.01
CA LEU A 15 -2.15 -19.27 -16.17
C LEU A 15 -2.80 -20.61 -15.79
N ILE A 16 -3.58 -20.61 -14.72
CA ILE A 16 -4.26 -21.80 -14.20
C ILE A 16 -5.77 -21.65 -14.23
N ASP A 17 -6.47 -22.77 -14.25
CA ASP A 17 -7.91 -22.82 -14.05
C ASP A 17 -8.23 -23.00 -12.54
N ILE A 18 -9.05 -22.11 -12.00
CA ILE A 18 -9.58 -22.17 -10.64
C ILE A 18 -11.08 -22.48 -10.74
N PRO A 19 -11.61 -23.45 -9.99
CA PRO A 19 -13.04 -23.75 -10.02
C PRO A 19 -13.89 -22.55 -9.65
N ASP A 20 -14.93 -22.28 -10.43
CA ASP A 20 -15.98 -21.35 -10.04
C ASP A 20 -16.77 -21.92 -8.89
N ARG A 21 -17.17 -21.05 -7.96
CA ARG A 21 -18.08 -21.44 -6.87
C ARG A 21 -19.18 -20.42 -6.70
N GLU A 22 -20.31 -20.90 -6.21
CA GLU A 22 -21.41 -20.03 -5.82
C GLU A 22 -21.12 -19.42 -4.43
N PRO A 23 -21.43 -18.13 -4.23
CA PRO A 23 -21.28 -17.48 -2.94
C PRO A 23 -22.31 -18.02 -1.94
N VAL A 24 -21.87 -18.20 -0.69
CA VAL A 24 -22.70 -18.66 0.42
C VAL A 24 -22.84 -17.58 1.49
N GLY A 25 -23.94 -17.61 2.24
CA GLY A 25 -24.20 -16.65 3.33
C GLY A 25 -24.07 -15.19 2.84
N THR A 26 -23.14 -14.43 3.43
CA THR A 26 -22.89 -13.00 3.15
C THR A 26 -21.86 -12.74 2.07
N GLU A 27 -21.34 -13.78 1.40
CA GLU A 27 -20.28 -13.64 0.41
C GLU A 27 -20.74 -12.87 -0.84
N VAL A 28 -19.78 -12.19 -1.46
CA VAL A 28 -19.97 -11.44 -2.70
C VAL A 28 -18.85 -11.80 -3.67
N VAL A 29 -19.19 -12.06 -4.93
CA VAL A 29 -18.22 -12.32 -6.01
C VAL A 29 -18.05 -11.06 -6.84
N ILE A 30 -16.80 -10.63 -6.99
CA ILE A 30 -16.41 -9.47 -7.81
C ILE A 30 -15.70 -9.97 -9.06
N ALA A 31 -16.21 -9.63 -10.24
CA ALA A 31 -15.46 -9.70 -11.49
C ALA A 31 -14.41 -8.60 -11.49
N VAL A 32 -13.14 -9.00 -11.57
CA VAL A 32 -11.99 -8.08 -11.47
C VAL A 32 -11.84 -7.32 -12.79
N SER A 33 -12.10 -6.03 -12.79
CA SER A 33 -11.80 -5.17 -13.94
C SER A 33 -10.37 -4.63 -13.92
N HIS A 34 -9.87 -4.25 -12.74
CA HIS A 34 -8.54 -3.68 -12.54
C HIS A 34 -7.90 -4.22 -11.28
N CYS A 35 -6.62 -4.51 -11.35
CA CYS A 35 -5.82 -4.93 -10.20
C CYS A 35 -4.46 -4.22 -10.18
N GLY A 36 -4.17 -3.50 -9.12
CA GLY A 36 -2.85 -2.90 -8.92
C GLY A 36 -1.77 -3.95 -8.64
N VAL A 37 -0.53 -3.65 -9.07
CA VAL A 37 0.66 -4.46 -8.82
C VAL A 37 1.54 -3.77 -7.80
N CYS A 38 1.63 -4.34 -6.60
CA CYS A 38 2.35 -3.81 -5.46
C CYS A 38 3.72 -4.50 -5.27
N HIS A 39 4.63 -3.88 -4.53
CA HIS A 39 5.87 -4.55 -4.11
C HIS A 39 5.62 -5.79 -3.25
N SER A 40 4.48 -5.89 -2.58
CA SER A 40 4.08 -7.09 -1.84
C SER A 40 3.93 -8.32 -2.73
N GLU A 41 3.51 -8.15 -4.01
CA GLU A 41 3.47 -9.24 -4.98
C GLU A 41 4.87 -9.78 -5.29
N LEU A 42 5.93 -8.96 -5.24
CA LEU A 42 7.31 -9.43 -5.40
C LEU A 42 7.76 -10.28 -4.21
N HIS A 43 7.41 -9.87 -2.99
CA HIS A 43 7.70 -10.66 -1.79
C HIS A 43 6.91 -11.97 -1.79
N PHE A 44 5.64 -11.89 -2.20
CA PHE A 44 4.78 -13.07 -2.37
C PHE A 44 5.35 -14.03 -3.43
N TRP A 45 5.74 -13.51 -4.59
CA TRP A 45 6.37 -14.28 -5.66
C TRP A 45 7.68 -14.96 -5.21
N LYS A 46 8.50 -14.26 -4.39
CA LYS A 46 9.70 -14.84 -3.76
C LYS A 46 9.38 -15.84 -2.65
N GLY A 47 8.17 -15.81 -2.09
CA GLY A 47 7.73 -16.63 -0.97
C GLY A 47 8.29 -16.21 0.39
N GLN A 48 8.90 -15.02 0.50
CA GLN A 48 9.57 -14.59 1.72
C GLN A 48 9.70 -13.08 1.88
N TYR A 49 9.84 -12.63 3.13
CA TYR A 49 10.21 -11.27 3.51
C TYR A 49 11.54 -11.26 4.24
N ASN A 50 12.38 -10.27 3.93
CA ASN A 50 13.58 -9.97 4.72
C ASN A 50 13.15 -9.21 5.99
N MET A 51 13.44 -9.79 7.18
CA MET A 51 13.06 -9.20 8.46
C MET A 51 14.19 -8.42 9.14
N GLY A 52 15.33 -8.23 8.46
CA GLY A 52 16.55 -7.66 9.04
C GLY A 52 17.34 -8.67 9.86
N GLY A 53 18.59 -8.30 10.23
CA GLY A 53 19.46 -9.13 11.07
C GLY A 53 19.70 -10.56 10.56
N GLY A 54 19.65 -10.77 9.25
CA GLY A 54 19.77 -12.09 8.63
C GLY A 54 18.53 -12.98 8.79
N LYS A 55 17.44 -12.47 9.36
CA LYS A 55 16.18 -13.22 9.55
C LYS A 55 15.30 -13.13 8.31
N VAL A 56 14.64 -14.23 7.98
CA VAL A 56 13.69 -14.33 6.87
C VAL A 56 12.37 -14.88 7.41
N MET A 57 11.25 -14.30 6.98
CA MET A 57 9.91 -14.82 7.23
C MET A 57 9.43 -15.55 5.98
N ASN A 58 9.29 -16.87 6.06
CA ASN A 58 8.74 -17.71 5.00
C ASN A 58 7.22 -17.67 4.98
N LEU A 59 6.62 -17.43 3.82
CA LEU A 59 5.16 -17.38 3.68
C LEU A 59 4.52 -18.77 3.84
N ALA A 60 5.20 -19.84 3.41
CA ALA A 60 4.72 -21.22 3.61
C ALA A 60 4.55 -21.56 5.10
N GLU A 61 5.49 -21.10 5.96
CA GLU A 61 5.40 -21.27 7.42
C GLU A 61 4.26 -20.46 8.05
N ARG A 62 3.76 -19.44 7.32
CA ARG A 62 2.60 -18.62 7.69
C ARG A 62 1.27 -19.17 7.14
N GLY A 63 1.28 -20.35 6.54
CA GLY A 63 0.09 -21.03 6.01
C GLY A 63 -0.29 -20.65 4.59
N VAL A 64 0.56 -19.92 3.87
CA VAL A 64 0.32 -19.62 2.44
C VAL A 64 0.56 -20.88 1.62
N LEU A 65 -0.45 -21.30 0.86
CA LEU A 65 -0.41 -22.46 0.00
C LEU A 65 -0.31 -22.05 -1.48
N LEU A 66 0.50 -22.76 -2.25
CA LEU A 66 0.58 -22.63 -3.70
C LEU A 66 -0.13 -23.83 -4.37
N PRO A 67 -0.71 -23.69 -5.60
CA PRO A 67 -0.72 -22.44 -6.38
C PRO A 67 -1.61 -21.37 -5.77
N ARG A 68 -1.27 -20.09 -6.01
CA ARG A 68 -2.03 -18.94 -5.50
C ARG A 68 -1.95 -17.78 -6.49
N ALA A 69 -3.11 -17.21 -6.85
CA ALA A 69 -3.18 -15.98 -7.62
C ALA A 69 -2.92 -14.77 -6.70
N PRO A 70 -1.88 -13.96 -6.96
CA PRO A 70 -1.63 -12.73 -6.22
C PRO A 70 -2.59 -11.60 -6.62
N GLY A 71 -2.34 -10.39 -6.12
CA GLY A 71 -3.11 -9.19 -6.44
C GLY A 71 -4.14 -8.85 -5.37
N HIS A 72 -3.83 -7.81 -4.58
CA HIS A 72 -4.68 -7.37 -3.47
C HIS A 72 -5.26 -5.95 -3.68
N GLU A 73 -4.97 -5.27 -4.77
CA GLU A 73 -5.50 -3.96 -5.12
C GLU A 73 -6.61 -4.12 -6.17
N VAL A 74 -7.81 -4.49 -5.76
CA VAL A 74 -8.88 -4.94 -6.65
C VAL A 74 -9.99 -3.90 -6.77
N ALA A 75 -10.30 -3.51 -8.01
CA ALA A 75 -11.56 -2.87 -8.37
C ALA A 75 -12.31 -3.72 -9.41
N GLY A 76 -13.63 -3.73 -9.32
CA GLY A 76 -14.43 -4.55 -10.21
C GLY A 76 -15.93 -4.39 -10.00
N ARG A 77 -16.69 -5.29 -10.62
CA ARG A 77 -18.15 -5.31 -10.60
C ARG A 77 -18.67 -6.51 -9.82
N VAL A 78 -19.66 -6.29 -9.00
CA VAL A 78 -20.41 -7.37 -8.34
C VAL A 78 -21.12 -8.22 -9.40
N ILE A 79 -20.87 -9.53 -9.43
CA ILE A 79 -21.49 -10.46 -10.39
C ILE A 79 -22.36 -11.52 -9.74
N LYS A 80 -22.08 -11.88 -8.47
CA LYS A 80 -22.90 -12.81 -7.69
C LYS A 80 -22.93 -12.34 -6.24
N VAL A 81 -24.06 -12.61 -5.58
CA VAL A 81 -24.26 -12.30 -4.16
C VAL A 81 -24.82 -13.53 -3.45
N GLY A 82 -24.30 -13.81 -2.27
CA GLY A 82 -24.83 -14.86 -1.40
C GLY A 82 -26.23 -14.50 -0.88
N PRO A 83 -27.01 -15.49 -0.43
CA PRO A 83 -28.42 -15.29 -0.05
C PRO A 83 -28.62 -14.34 1.14
N GLU A 84 -27.60 -14.13 1.97
CA GLU A 84 -27.63 -13.25 3.14
C GLU A 84 -26.84 -11.94 2.90
N ALA A 85 -26.29 -11.73 1.71
CA ALA A 85 -25.56 -10.52 1.41
C ALA A 85 -26.49 -9.30 1.34
N THR A 86 -26.12 -8.21 1.99
CA THR A 86 -26.86 -6.96 2.03
C THR A 86 -25.97 -5.76 1.66
N GLY A 87 -26.57 -4.64 1.25
CA GLY A 87 -25.85 -3.39 0.96
C GLY A 87 -25.06 -3.41 -0.35
N VAL A 88 -25.27 -4.42 -1.20
CA VAL A 88 -24.70 -4.53 -2.55
C VAL A 88 -25.71 -5.15 -3.51
N ALA A 89 -25.59 -4.81 -4.79
CA ALA A 89 -26.39 -5.38 -5.86
C ALA A 89 -25.50 -5.84 -7.02
N ILE A 90 -25.97 -6.83 -7.79
CA ILE A 90 -25.31 -7.25 -9.02
C ILE A 90 -25.22 -6.03 -9.95
N GLY A 91 -24.03 -5.80 -10.50
CA GLY A 91 -23.73 -4.66 -11.35
C GLY A 91 -23.00 -3.51 -10.62
N ASP A 92 -23.03 -3.46 -9.31
CA ASP A 92 -22.32 -2.42 -8.54
C ASP A 92 -20.83 -2.40 -8.83
N HIS A 93 -20.25 -1.20 -8.96
CA HIS A 93 -18.80 -1.00 -9.08
C HIS A 93 -18.19 -0.79 -7.69
N ARG A 94 -17.26 -1.63 -7.33
CA ARG A 94 -16.68 -1.66 -5.99
C ARG A 94 -15.14 -1.73 -6.02
N VAL A 95 -14.51 -1.10 -5.06
CA VAL A 95 -13.12 -1.39 -4.67
C VAL A 95 -13.14 -2.29 -3.44
N VAL A 96 -12.24 -3.26 -3.40
CA VAL A 96 -12.20 -4.30 -2.37
C VAL A 96 -11.17 -3.95 -1.32
N PHE A 97 -11.56 -3.94 -0.05
CA PHE A 97 -10.63 -3.91 1.08
C PHE A 97 -9.99 -5.30 1.22
N PRO A 98 -8.66 -5.45 1.06
CA PRO A 98 -8.06 -6.76 0.91
C PRO A 98 -7.65 -7.46 2.22
N TRP A 99 -7.58 -6.74 3.33
CA TRP A 99 -7.08 -7.25 4.62
C TRP A 99 -8.23 -7.77 5.48
N LEU A 100 -8.84 -8.87 5.03
CA LEU A 100 -10.08 -9.41 5.57
C LEU A 100 -9.86 -9.97 6.98
N GLY A 101 -10.38 -9.29 7.99
CA GLY A 101 -10.34 -9.75 9.37
C GLY A 101 -11.37 -10.85 9.66
N CYS A 102 -11.19 -11.58 10.76
CA CYS A 102 -12.06 -12.68 11.17
C CYS A 102 -13.46 -12.24 11.65
N GLY A 103 -13.66 -10.93 11.87
CA GLY A 103 -14.94 -10.34 12.28
C GLY A 103 -15.33 -10.52 13.77
N GLN A 104 -14.56 -11.28 14.56
CA GLN A 104 -14.93 -11.63 15.94
C GLN A 104 -13.86 -11.34 17.01
N CYS A 105 -12.61 -11.06 16.62
CA CYS A 105 -11.59 -10.66 17.59
C CYS A 105 -11.73 -9.19 17.96
N GLU A 106 -11.11 -8.77 19.06
CA GLU A 106 -11.15 -7.38 19.54
C GLU A 106 -10.75 -6.38 18.45
N ARG A 107 -9.72 -6.68 17.67
CA ARG A 107 -9.27 -5.82 16.57
C ARG A 107 -10.36 -5.61 15.52
N CYS A 108 -10.98 -6.71 15.08
CA CYS A 108 -12.06 -6.63 14.08
C CYS A 108 -13.31 -5.93 14.62
N LEU A 109 -13.67 -6.15 15.90
CA LEU A 109 -14.80 -5.48 16.54
C LEU A 109 -14.58 -3.98 16.68
N ASN A 110 -13.32 -3.55 16.82
CA ASN A 110 -12.93 -2.14 16.83
C ASN A 110 -12.75 -1.55 15.42
N GLY A 111 -12.96 -2.34 14.35
CA GLY A 111 -12.83 -1.90 12.96
C GLY A 111 -11.40 -1.95 12.41
N ASP A 112 -10.45 -2.50 13.15
CA ASP A 112 -9.03 -2.64 12.76
C ASP A 112 -8.76 -4.02 12.14
N ASP A 113 -9.53 -4.37 11.11
CA ASP A 113 -9.43 -5.67 10.42
C ASP A 113 -8.03 -5.98 9.89
N ASN A 114 -7.29 -4.96 9.47
CA ASN A 114 -5.91 -5.07 9.02
C ASN A 114 -4.94 -5.54 10.12
N LEU A 115 -5.30 -5.41 11.39
CA LEU A 115 -4.51 -5.86 12.54
C LEU A 115 -4.99 -7.22 13.10
N CYS A 116 -5.85 -7.92 12.39
CA CYS A 116 -6.35 -9.23 12.78
C CYS A 116 -5.27 -10.31 12.62
N ASP A 117 -4.97 -11.05 13.70
CA ASP A 117 -3.98 -12.15 13.66
C ASP A 117 -4.44 -13.34 12.79
N LYS A 118 -5.75 -13.45 12.52
CA LYS A 118 -6.36 -14.48 11.67
C LYS A 118 -6.89 -13.86 10.36
N SER A 119 -6.15 -12.91 9.79
CA SER A 119 -6.55 -12.27 8.53
C SER A 119 -6.51 -13.26 7.37
N ASN A 120 -7.55 -13.21 6.52
CA ASN A 120 -7.63 -13.96 5.26
C ASN A 120 -7.42 -13.01 4.09
N SER A 121 -6.21 -12.49 3.95
CA SER A 121 -5.87 -11.46 2.96
C SER A 121 -6.03 -11.95 1.52
N ILE A 122 -6.70 -11.14 0.70
CA ILE A 122 -6.83 -11.35 -0.75
C ILE A 122 -5.45 -11.29 -1.40
N GLY A 123 -5.19 -12.21 -2.34
CA GLY A 123 -3.91 -12.29 -3.05
C GLY A 123 -2.76 -12.91 -2.25
N VAL A 124 -3.01 -13.33 -0.99
CA VAL A 124 -2.02 -13.96 -0.12
C VAL A 124 -2.57 -15.26 0.48
N MET A 125 -3.60 -15.18 1.33
CA MET A 125 -4.22 -16.34 1.97
C MET A 125 -5.32 -16.94 1.11
N GLN A 126 -5.93 -16.17 0.23
CA GLN A 126 -6.86 -16.59 -0.80
C GLN A 126 -6.50 -15.97 -2.14
N ASP A 127 -7.09 -16.48 -3.23
CA ASP A 127 -6.81 -15.98 -4.57
C ASP A 127 -7.21 -14.52 -4.75
N GLY A 128 -6.39 -13.78 -5.48
CA GLY A 128 -6.48 -12.35 -5.66
C GLY A 128 -6.81 -11.90 -7.07
N GLY A 129 -6.62 -10.60 -7.30
CA GLY A 129 -7.06 -9.89 -8.50
C GLY A 129 -6.28 -10.20 -9.78
N PHE A 130 -5.21 -11.02 -9.73
CA PHE A 130 -4.62 -11.59 -10.94
C PHE A 130 -5.50 -12.71 -11.53
N GLY A 131 -6.55 -13.11 -10.83
CA GLY A 131 -7.66 -13.90 -11.31
C GLY A 131 -8.76 -13.05 -11.97
N GLU A 132 -9.69 -13.72 -12.64
CA GLU A 132 -10.87 -13.05 -13.23
C GLU A 132 -11.88 -12.62 -12.17
N GLN A 133 -11.89 -13.27 -11.01
CA GLN A 133 -12.85 -13.01 -9.93
C GLN A 133 -12.17 -13.10 -8.57
N VAL A 134 -12.70 -12.37 -7.60
CA VAL A 134 -12.38 -12.54 -6.17
C VAL A 134 -13.65 -12.75 -5.37
N VAL A 135 -13.55 -13.57 -4.32
CA VAL A 135 -14.65 -13.77 -3.37
C VAL A 135 -14.37 -12.98 -2.10
N VAL A 136 -15.34 -12.16 -1.72
CA VAL A 136 -15.28 -11.30 -0.55
C VAL A 136 -16.29 -11.80 0.48
N PRO A 137 -15.91 -12.08 1.74
CA PRO A 137 -16.78 -12.76 2.69
C PRO A 137 -17.99 -11.93 3.15
N HIS A 138 -17.92 -10.60 3.02
CA HIS A 138 -18.99 -9.69 3.45
C HIS A 138 -18.89 -8.36 2.73
N SER A 139 -20.03 -7.77 2.38
CA SER A 139 -20.14 -6.46 1.72
C SER A 139 -19.47 -5.30 2.47
N ARG A 140 -19.27 -5.41 3.79
CA ARG A 140 -18.55 -4.40 4.59
C ARG A 140 -17.13 -4.11 4.13
N PHE A 141 -16.52 -5.03 3.37
CA PHE A 141 -15.21 -4.91 2.76
C PHE A 141 -15.24 -4.31 1.35
N LEU A 142 -16.41 -3.94 0.88
CA LEU A 142 -16.63 -3.34 -0.44
C LEU A 142 -17.00 -1.86 -0.28
N VAL A 143 -16.31 -1.00 -1.04
CA VAL A 143 -16.60 0.43 -1.06
C VAL A 143 -17.06 0.83 -2.45
N ASP A 144 -18.18 1.54 -2.50
CA ASP A 144 -18.73 2.09 -3.75
C ASP A 144 -17.81 3.16 -4.33
N ILE A 145 -17.36 2.95 -5.57
CA ILE A 145 -16.46 3.88 -6.25
C ILE A 145 -17.21 4.96 -7.04
N GLY A 146 -18.54 4.81 -7.24
CA GLY A 146 -19.32 5.72 -8.08
C GLY A 146 -18.72 5.81 -9.49
N ASP A 147 -18.50 7.05 -9.94
CA ASP A 147 -17.94 7.35 -11.27
C ASP A 147 -16.41 7.45 -11.29
N LEU A 148 -15.72 7.04 -10.22
CA LEU A 148 -14.24 7.01 -10.23
C LEU A 148 -13.74 6.04 -11.29
N ASP A 149 -12.62 6.40 -11.93
CA ASP A 149 -11.86 5.48 -12.76
C ASP A 149 -11.48 4.25 -11.93
N PRO A 150 -11.87 3.03 -12.35
CA PRO A 150 -11.56 1.80 -11.63
C PRO A 150 -10.05 1.54 -11.49
N ALA A 151 -9.22 2.01 -12.42
CA ALA A 151 -7.78 1.91 -12.32
C ALA A 151 -7.23 2.74 -11.15
N LEU A 152 -7.72 3.97 -10.98
CA LEU A 152 -7.42 4.78 -9.82
C LEU A 152 -7.97 4.14 -8.54
N ALA A 153 -9.23 3.72 -8.54
CA ALA A 153 -9.89 3.12 -7.38
C ALA A 153 -9.14 1.88 -6.86
N ALA A 154 -8.63 1.03 -7.74
CA ALA A 154 -7.83 -0.14 -7.37
C ALA A 154 -6.62 0.24 -6.51
N THR A 155 -5.91 1.33 -6.85
CA THR A 155 -4.74 1.78 -6.07
C THR A 155 -5.09 2.20 -4.65
N LEU A 156 -6.33 2.62 -4.41
CA LEU A 156 -6.78 3.08 -3.10
C LEU A 156 -6.86 1.93 -2.08
N ALA A 157 -7.06 0.69 -2.55
CA ALA A 157 -7.20 -0.50 -1.71
C ALA A 157 -5.94 -0.87 -0.92
N CYS A 158 -4.75 -0.49 -1.39
CA CYS A 158 -3.49 -0.73 -0.68
C CYS A 158 -2.69 0.56 -0.52
N SER A 159 -2.17 1.14 -1.63
CA SER A 159 -1.31 2.32 -1.52
C SER A 159 -2.06 3.51 -0.91
N GLY A 160 -3.32 3.73 -1.28
CA GLY A 160 -4.14 4.81 -0.73
C GLY A 160 -4.34 4.68 0.78
N ILE A 161 -4.87 3.54 1.25
CA ILE A 161 -5.12 3.34 2.69
C ILE A 161 -3.84 3.29 3.51
N THR A 162 -2.76 2.70 2.98
CA THR A 162 -1.46 2.61 3.66
C THR A 162 -0.89 4.00 3.94
N VAL A 163 -0.93 4.85 2.94
CA VAL A 163 -0.48 6.23 3.05
C VAL A 163 -1.36 7.05 3.99
N TYR A 164 -2.68 6.93 3.84
CA TYR A 164 -3.64 7.65 4.68
C TYR A 164 -3.50 7.27 6.15
N SER A 165 -3.41 5.98 6.45
CA SER A 165 -3.16 5.47 7.81
C SER A 165 -1.83 5.96 8.39
N ALA A 166 -0.75 6.00 7.59
CA ALA A 166 0.54 6.53 8.02
C ALA A 166 0.46 8.03 8.34
N ILE A 167 -0.22 8.81 7.48
CA ILE A 167 -0.42 10.25 7.68
C ILE A 167 -1.25 10.53 8.93
N LYS A 168 -2.31 9.76 9.20
CA LYS A 168 -3.10 9.91 10.45
C LYS A 168 -2.24 9.79 11.70
N LYS A 169 -1.18 8.98 11.70
CA LYS A 169 -0.29 8.77 12.86
C LYS A 169 0.61 9.98 13.17
N ILE A 170 0.85 10.83 12.19
CA ILE A 170 1.62 12.07 12.40
C ILE A 170 0.73 13.28 12.69
N MET A 171 -0.57 13.19 12.40
CA MET A 171 -1.51 14.29 12.65
C MET A 171 -1.90 14.40 14.15
N PRO A 172 -2.34 15.59 14.63
CA PRO A 172 -2.47 16.86 13.88
C PRO A 172 -1.12 17.57 13.69
N MET A 173 -0.95 18.22 12.53
CA MET A 173 0.19 19.08 12.20
C MET A 173 -0.30 20.36 11.50
N ALA A 174 0.40 21.48 11.71
CA ALA A 174 0.12 22.68 10.95
C ALA A 174 0.52 22.49 9.47
N PRO A 175 -0.22 23.09 8.51
CA PRO A 175 0.03 22.91 7.09
C PRO A 175 1.45 23.22 6.63
N GLU A 176 2.15 24.12 7.31
CA GLU A 176 3.49 24.60 7.00
C GLU A 176 4.61 23.84 7.73
N GLU A 177 4.28 22.91 8.63
CA GLU A 177 5.28 22.07 9.28
C GLU A 177 5.81 21.04 8.28
N PRO A 178 7.14 20.80 8.19
CA PRO A 178 7.68 19.87 7.19
C PRO A 178 7.29 18.42 7.50
N VAL A 179 6.78 17.73 6.49
CA VAL A 179 6.64 16.27 6.46
C VAL A 179 7.67 15.72 5.49
N VAL A 180 8.54 14.86 6.00
CA VAL A 180 9.56 14.17 5.19
C VAL A 180 9.02 12.84 4.72
N LEU A 181 9.08 12.59 3.41
CA LEU A 181 8.72 11.34 2.77
C LEU A 181 9.96 10.67 2.20
N ILE A 182 10.34 9.51 2.70
CA ILE A 182 11.51 8.77 2.20
C ILE A 182 11.04 7.66 1.25
N GLY A 183 11.47 7.79 -0.03
CA GLY A 183 11.00 6.98 -1.13
C GLY A 183 9.91 7.68 -1.95
N ALA A 184 10.19 8.01 -3.22
CA ALA A 184 9.29 8.67 -4.16
C ALA A 184 8.70 7.70 -5.21
N GLY A 185 8.53 6.43 -4.85
CA GLY A 185 7.78 5.45 -5.64
C GLY A 185 6.26 5.64 -5.51
N GLY A 186 5.50 4.63 -5.88
CA GLY A 186 4.02 4.69 -5.85
C GLY A 186 3.43 5.13 -4.51
N LEU A 187 3.97 4.65 -3.37
CA LEU A 187 3.53 5.11 -2.03
C LEU A 187 3.91 6.57 -1.77
N GLY A 188 5.15 6.97 -2.11
CA GLY A 188 5.59 8.35 -1.89
C GLY A 188 4.79 9.36 -2.71
N LEU A 189 4.52 9.07 -3.99
CA LEU A 189 3.68 9.92 -4.84
C LEU A 189 2.24 9.98 -4.32
N SER A 190 1.68 8.85 -3.86
CA SER A 190 0.37 8.81 -3.20
C SER A 190 0.35 9.62 -1.90
N ALA A 191 1.46 9.62 -1.14
CA ALA A 191 1.57 10.41 0.10
C ALA A 191 1.59 11.91 -0.16
N ILE A 192 2.28 12.36 -1.21
CA ILE A 192 2.27 13.76 -1.64
C ILE A 192 0.85 14.17 -2.00
N ALA A 193 0.16 13.39 -2.86
CA ALA A 193 -1.22 13.67 -3.25
C ALA A 193 -2.16 13.72 -2.04
N MET A 194 -2.02 12.79 -1.11
CA MET A 194 -2.85 12.69 0.10
C MET A 194 -2.61 13.86 1.06
N LEU A 195 -1.37 14.23 1.32
CA LEU A 195 -1.03 15.39 2.16
C LEU A 195 -1.61 16.69 1.58
N LEU A 196 -1.50 16.88 0.26
CA LEU A 196 -2.08 18.04 -0.42
C LEU A 196 -3.62 18.03 -0.33
N ALA A 197 -4.26 16.87 -0.51
CA ALA A 197 -5.71 16.72 -0.37
C ALA A 197 -6.20 17.04 1.06
N LEU A 198 -5.36 16.80 2.07
CA LEU A 198 -5.60 17.14 3.47
C LEU A 198 -5.19 18.59 3.83
N GLY A 199 -4.74 19.38 2.85
CA GLY A 199 -4.38 20.78 3.03
C GLY A 199 -2.96 21.05 3.52
N HIS A 200 -2.11 20.01 3.60
CA HIS A 200 -0.71 20.16 4.00
C HIS A 200 0.12 20.74 2.85
N ARG A 201 1.11 21.60 3.15
CA ARG A 201 1.81 22.41 2.13
C ARG A 201 3.33 22.29 2.13
N ASN A 202 3.95 21.80 3.20
CA ASN A 202 5.40 21.66 3.28
C ASN A 202 5.78 20.17 3.26
N ILE A 203 6.13 19.67 2.06
CA ILE A 203 6.37 18.26 1.79
C ILE A 203 7.77 18.11 1.19
N VAL A 204 8.69 17.47 1.90
CA VAL A 204 10.04 17.18 1.45
C VAL A 204 10.15 15.71 1.07
N SER A 205 10.48 15.42 -0.20
CA SER A 205 10.61 14.04 -0.67
C SER A 205 12.09 13.66 -0.87
N VAL A 206 12.48 12.49 -0.40
CA VAL A 206 13.84 11.95 -0.51
C VAL A 206 13.81 10.69 -1.39
N ASP A 207 14.60 10.66 -2.45
CA ASP A 207 14.81 9.44 -3.28
C ASP A 207 16.20 9.49 -3.93
N ILE A 208 16.77 8.33 -4.20
CA ILE A 208 18.07 8.21 -4.89
C ILE A 208 17.95 8.46 -6.42
N SER A 209 16.77 8.21 -7.01
CA SER A 209 16.51 8.40 -8.43
C SER A 209 16.13 9.84 -8.75
N ALA A 210 16.88 10.48 -9.66
CA ALA A 210 16.56 11.82 -10.15
C ALA A 210 15.19 11.89 -10.84
N GLU A 211 14.80 10.84 -11.58
CA GLU A 211 13.51 10.74 -12.25
C GLU A 211 12.36 10.72 -11.22
N LYS A 212 12.49 9.92 -10.16
CA LYS A 212 11.48 9.85 -9.09
C LYS A 212 11.39 11.15 -8.30
N ARG A 213 12.52 11.85 -8.08
CA ARG A 213 12.51 13.19 -7.48
C ARG A 213 11.78 14.20 -8.36
N ALA A 214 11.99 14.15 -9.67
CA ALA A 214 11.25 15.01 -10.62
C ALA A 214 9.74 14.70 -10.60
N ALA A 215 9.35 13.42 -10.55
CA ALA A 215 7.95 13.01 -10.39
C ALA A 215 7.35 13.51 -9.07
N ALA A 216 8.08 13.48 -7.96
CA ALA A 216 7.64 14.01 -6.67
C ALA A 216 7.39 15.54 -6.75
N MET A 217 8.27 16.30 -7.40
CA MET A 217 8.06 17.74 -7.64
C MET A 217 6.82 17.99 -8.49
N ALA A 218 6.62 17.22 -9.56
CA ALA A 218 5.44 17.33 -10.43
C ALA A 218 4.14 16.99 -9.70
N MET A 219 4.19 16.10 -8.68
CA MET A 219 3.06 15.80 -7.82
C MET A 219 2.76 16.91 -6.82
N GLY A 220 3.71 17.80 -6.51
CA GLY A 220 3.53 18.93 -5.62
C GLY A 220 4.34 18.85 -4.32
N ALA A 221 5.40 18.03 -4.27
CA ALA A 221 6.40 18.18 -3.20
C ALA A 221 7.02 19.58 -3.28
N THR A 222 7.29 20.19 -2.14
CA THR A 222 7.88 21.54 -2.08
C THR A 222 9.39 21.51 -2.32
N GLN A 223 10.03 20.42 -1.91
CA GLN A 223 11.46 20.20 -2.08
C GLN A 223 11.73 18.71 -2.30
N THR A 224 12.84 18.41 -2.96
CA THR A 224 13.37 17.04 -3.05
C THR A 224 14.85 17.01 -2.68
N VAL A 225 15.26 15.88 -2.10
CA VAL A 225 16.65 15.65 -1.68
C VAL A 225 17.16 14.36 -2.29
N ASP A 226 18.41 14.36 -2.76
CA ASP A 226 19.07 13.15 -3.23
C ASP A 226 19.47 12.26 -2.06
N GLY A 227 18.80 11.12 -1.94
CA GLY A 227 19.04 10.14 -0.89
C GLY A 227 20.41 9.43 -0.97
N ALA A 228 21.10 9.52 -2.12
CA ALA A 228 22.44 8.97 -2.31
C ALA A 228 23.57 9.97 -1.98
N HIS A 229 23.24 11.25 -1.74
CA HIS A 229 24.24 12.27 -1.45
C HIS A 229 24.92 12.00 -0.10
N PRO A 230 26.25 12.11 0.04
CA PRO A 230 26.96 11.87 1.30
C PRO A 230 26.48 12.77 2.45
N ASP A 231 26.09 14.02 2.15
CA ASP A 231 25.59 14.99 3.13
C ASP A 231 24.04 15.04 3.17
N VAL A 232 23.37 13.93 2.83
CA VAL A 232 21.88 13.87 2.71
C VAL A 232 21.18 14.41 3.96
N ALA A 233 21.68 14.15 5.16
CA ALA A 233 21.08 14.62 6.41
C ALA A 233 21.11 16.16 6.50
N THR A 234 22.22 16.79 6.15
CA THR A 234 22.36 18.26 6.13
C THR A 234 21.44 18.86 5.06
N LEU A 235 21.43 18.32 3.86
CA LEU A 235 20.57 18.78 2.77
C LEU A 235 19.08 18.65 3.12
N LEU A 236 18.70 17.57 3.81
CA LEU A 236 17.33 17.34 4.26
C LEU A 236 16.89 18.38 5.28
N LEU A 237 17.74 18.71 6.27
CA LEU A 237 17.47 19.75 7.26
C LEU A 237 17.34 21.13 6.61
N GLN A 238 18.19 21.43 5.61
CA GLN A 238 18.11 22.68 4.84
C GLN A 238 16.82 22.75 4.01
N ALA A 239 16.47 21.67 3.30
CA ALA A 239 15.26 21.59 2.49
C ALA A 239 13.98 21.73 3.33
N ALA A 240 13.97 21.17 4.53
CA ALA A 240 12.85 21.30 5.46
C ALA A 240 12.67 22.74 5.99
N GLY A 241 13.74 23.51 6.13
CA GLY A 241 13.74 24.91 6.58
C GLY A 241 13.23 25.13 8.01
N ARG A 242 12.75 24.09 8.67
CA ARG A 242 12.19 24.08 10.04
C ARG A 242 12.50 22.74 10.71
N PRO A 243 12.36 22.64 12.05
CA PRO A 243 12.52 21.36 12.76
C PRO A 243 11.56 20.30 12.24
N ILE A 244 12.10 19.15 11.84
CA ILE A 244 11.32 18.03 11.28
C ILE A 244 10.63 17.31 12.44
N LYS A 245 9.30 17.36 12.48
CA LYS A 245 8.49 16.67 13.49
C LYS A 245 7.88 15.37 12.96
N ALA A 246 7.88 15.16 11.64
CA ALA A 246 7.31 13.96 11.01
C ALA A 246 8.14 13.48 9.83
N ALA A 247 8.43 12.19 9.83
CA ALA A 247 9.02 11.47 8.71
C ALA A 247 8.25 10.17 8.48
N ILE A 248 8.01 9.81 7.21
CA ILE A 248 7.40 8.54 6.81
C ILE A 248 8.36 7.83 5.86
N ASP A 249 8.80 6.63 6.23
CA ASP A 249 9.72 5.82 5.43
C ASP A 249 8.97 4.74 4.67
N PHE A 250 8.86 4.90 3.35
CA PHE A 250 8.24 3.95 2.43
C PHE A 250 9.23 2.93 1.86
N VAL A 251 10.52 3.05 2.17
CA VAL A 251 11.58 2.12 1.77
C VAL A 251 11.88 1.14 2.90
N ASN A 252 12.23 1.66 4.05
CA ASN A 252 12.49 0.94 5.29
C ASN A 252 13.65 -0.07 5.17
N ILE A 253 14.81 0.43 4.73
CA ILE A 253 16.12 -0.20 4.93
C ILE A 253 16.85 0.51 6.06
N SER A 254 17.91 -0.09 6.59
CA SER A 254 18.64 0.45 7.77
C SER A 254 19.07 1.91 7.59
N SER A 255 19.59 2.28 6.40
CA SER A 255 20.04 3.65 6.13
C SER A 255 18.90 4.66 6.04
N THR A 256 17.76 4.32 5.44
CA THR A 256 16.60 5.22 5.32
C THR A 256 15.90 5.42 6.66
N ALA A 257 15.74 4.34 7.44
CA ALA A 257 15.18 4.42 8.78
C ALA A 257 16.07 5.26 9.72
N LEU A 258 17.40 5.10 9.64
CA LEU A 258 18.35 5.89 10.42
C LEU A 258 18.30 7.37 9.99
N LEU A 259 18.31 7.66 8.69
CA LEU A 259 18.17 9.04 8.17
C LEU A 259 16.91 9.70 8.71
N GLY A 260 15.76 9.05 8.54
CA GLY A 260 14.48 9.55 9.01
C GLY A 260 14.48 9.82 10.52
N PHE A 261 15.07 8.90 11.30
CA PHE A 261 15.15 9.02 12.75
C PHE A 261 16.08 10.15 13.22
N GLU A 262 17.29 10.24 12.66
CA GLU A 262 18.30 11.22 13.10
C GLU A 262 17.92 12.66 12.73
N CYS A 263 17.22 12.86 11.61
CA CYS A 263 16.76 14.19 11.20
C CYS A 263 15.56 14.72 12.02
N LEU A 264 14.88 13.87 12.80
CA LEU A 264 13.75 14.34 13.63
C LEU A 264 14.19 15.33 14.71
N ALA A 265 13.39 16.33 14.93
CA ALA A 265 13.44 17.19 16.11
C ALA A 265 12.96 16.44 17.38
N LYS A 266 13.09 17.06 18.55
CA LYS A 266 12.47 16.57 19.80
C LYS A 266 10.96 16.41 19.61
N ALA A 267 10.41 15.35 20.17
CA ALA A 267 9.01 14.93 20.05
C ALA A 267 8.56 14.57 18.60
N GLY A 268 9.52 14.45 17.66
CA GLY A 268 9.22 14.04 16.30
C GLY A 268 8.87 12.55 16.20
N LYS A 269 8.17 12.19 15.11
CA LYS A 269 7.70 10.83 14.83
C LYS A 269 8.27 10.31 13.51
N LEU A 270 8.83 9.11 13.53
CA LEU A 270 9.17 8.32 12.35
C LEU A 270 8.12 7.22 12.19
N ILE A 271 7.45 7.21 11.05
CA ILE A 271 6.50 6.15 10.68
C ILE A 271 7.17 5.22 9.67
N LEU A 272 7.28 3.94 10.03
CA LEU A 272 7.87 2.89 9.19
C LEU A 272 6.77 2.17 8.42
N VAL A 273 6.83 2.19 7.09
CA VAL A 273 5.80 1.64 6.19
C VAL A 273 6.38 0.60 5.25
N GLY A 274 7.55 0.88 4.64
CA GLY A 274 8.22 -0.02 3.71
C GLY A 274 8.58 -1.36 4.36
N VAL A 275 8.80 -2.37 3.53
CA VAL A 275 9.12 -3.74 3.96
C VAL A 275 10.35 -4.31 3.24
N ALA A 276 11.27 -3.45 2.81
CA ALA A 276 12.50 -3.91 2.15
C ALA A 276 13.44 -4.67 3.09
N GLY A 277 13.31 -4.44 4.40
CA GLY A 277 14.06 -5.13 5.45
C GLY A 277 15.33 -4.41 5.85
N GLY A 278 15.57 -4.35 7.15
CA GLY A 278 16.71 -3.67 7.76
C GLY A 278 16.55 -3.63 9.27
N GLU A 279 17.49 -2.99 9.94
CA GLU A 279 17.49 -2.80 11.39
C GLU A 279 17.76 -1.34 11.73
N LEU A 280 17.06 -0.81 12.72
CA LEU A 280 17.30 0.51 13.28
C LEU A 280 17.91 0.37 14.66
N VAL A 281 19.20 0.66 14.76
CA VAL A 281 19.93 0.65 16.03
C VAL A 281 19.88 2.04 16.66
N ILE A 282 19.35 2.14 17.87
CA ILE A 282 19.12 3.41 18.56
C ILE A 282 19.83 3.40 19.93
N SER A 283 20.56 4.47 20.23
CA SER A 283 21.09 4.70 21.58
C SER A 283 19.95 5.02 22.55
N LEU A 284 19.85 4.24 23.64
CA LEU A 284 18.81 4.46 24.66
C LEU A 284 18.94 5.83 25.32
N ALA A 285 20.18 6.26 25.63
CA ALA A 285 20.42 7.58 26.20
C ALA A 285 20.01 8.72 25.24
N SER A 286 20.26 8.56 23.92
CA SER A 286 19.85 9.54 22.93
C SER A 286 18.32 9.71 22.86
N MET A 287 17.58 8.64 23.12
CA MET A 287 16.12 8.69 23.18
C MET A 287 15.60 9.49 24.38
N VAL A 288 16.33 9.52 25.48
CA VAL A 288 15.98 10.31 26.66
C VAL A 288 16.29 11.80 26.45
N PHE A 289 17.48 12.11 25.91
CA PHE A 289 17.88 13.51 25.71
C PHE A 289 17.21 14.20 24.52
N LYS A 290 16.84 13.38 23.50
CA LYS A 290 16.07 13.84 22.33
C LYS A 290 14.89 12.88 22.13
N PRO A 291 13.80 13.03 22.93
CA PRO A 291 12.65 12.14 22.84
C PRO A 291 12.06 12.15 21.43
N ARG A 292 11.89 10.97 20.86
CA ARG A 292 11.33 10.73 19.50
C ARG A 292 10.45 9.48 19.54
N THR A 293 9.55 9.34 18.59
CA THR A 293 8.72 8.15 18.45
C THR A 293 9.08 7.43 17.15
N VAL A 294 9.25 6.11 17.22
CA VAL A 294 9.30 5.22 16.04
C VAL A 294 8.06 4.34 16.09
N GLN A 295 7.28 4.33 15.01
CA GLN A 295 6.03 3.59 14.95
C GLN A 295 5.87 2.89 13.61
N GLY A 296 5.55 1.58 13.63
CA GLY A 296 5.16 0.84 12.44
C GLY A 296 3.75 1.21 11.97
N SER A 297 3.51 1.13 10.67
CA SER A 297 2.19 1.32 10.07
C SER A 297 1.89 0.20 9.10
N MET A 298 1.00 -0.70 9.48
CA MET A 298 0.56 -1.82 8.66
C MET A 298 -0.73 -1.45 7.94
N THR A 299 -0.61 -1.11 6.65
CA THR A 299 -1.75 -0.77 5.77
C THR A 299 -2.73 0.24 6.42
N GLY A 300 -4.02 0.11 6.19
CA GLY A 300 -5.08 0.87 6.83
C GLY A 300 -6.29 -0.03 7.11
N ASN A 301 -7.31 0.47 7.77
CA ASN A 301 -8.53 -0.24 8.11
C ASN A 301 -9.66 0.02 7.08
N PRO A 302 -10.81 -0.69 7.16
CA PRO A 302 -11.93 -0.48 6.22
C PRO A 302 -12.47 0.96 6.21
N GLN A 303 -12.40 1.68 7.34
CA GLN A 303 -12.83 3.08 7.39
C GLN A 303 -11.85 3.97 6.60
N ASP A 304 -10.54 3.69 6.66
CA ASP A 304 -9.55 4.39 5.86
C ASP A 304 -9.84 4.28 4.36
N LEU A 305 -10.28 3.10 3.89
CA LEU A 305 -10.67 2.94 2.48
C LEU A 305 -11.89 3.79 2.12
N ARG A 306 -12.91 3.82 2.97
CA ARG A 306 -14.08 4.70 2.76
C ARG A 306 -13.69 6.16 2.70
N ASP A 307 -12.83 6.61 3.61
CA ASP A 307 -12.37 8.01 3.69
C ASP A 307 -11.58 8.40 2.44
N VAL A 308 -10.65 7.55 2.00
CA VAL A 308 -9.80 7.80 0.81
C VAL A 308 -10.64 7.81 -0.47
N VAL A 309 -11.59 6.88 -0.62
CA VAL A 309 -12.53 6.86 -1.74
C VAL A 309 -13.40 8.11 -1.73
N ALA A 310 -13.88 8.55 -0.57
CA ALA A 310 -14.65 9.78 -0.45
C ALA A 310 -13.83 11.03 -0.86
N LEU A 311 -12.56 11.12 -0.48
CA LEU A 311 -11.65 12.18 -0.93
C LEU A 311 -11.46 12.17 -2.45
N ALA A 312 -11.31 10.99 -3.04
CA ALA A 312 -11.16 10.82 -4.49
C ALA A 312 -12.45 11.22 -5.23
N ARG A 313 -13.62 10.75 -4.78
CA ARG A 313 -14.94 11.11 -5.34
C ARG A 313 -15.24 12.60 -5.24
N ALA A 314 -14.76 13.25 -4.20
CA ALA A 314 -14.87 14.70 -4.05
C ALA A 314 -13.88 15.50 -4.94
N GLY A 315 -13.08 14.83 -5.78
CA GLY A 315 -12.07 15.46 -6.64
C GLY A 315 -10.89 16.09 -5.88
N LYS A 316 -10.74 15.78 -4.58
CA LYS A 316 -9.66 16.34 -3.75
C LYS A 316 -8.34 15.59 -3.89
N LEU A 317 -8.39 14.30 -4.25
CA LEU A 317 -7.21 13.46 -4.38
C LEU A 317 -6.75 13.41 -5.85
N LYS A 318 -5.60 14.00 -6.13
CA LYS A 318 -4.97 13.93 -7.46
C LYS A 318 -4.49 12.50 -7.71
N GLY A 319 -4.81 11.96 -8.88
CA GLY A 319 -4.30 10.64 -9.32
C GLY A 319 -2.78 10.67 -9.48
N ILE A 320 -2.14 9.55 -9.16
CA ILE A 320 -0.72 9.32 -9.44
C ILE A 320 -0.56 8.74 -10.86
N PRO A 321 0.65 8.80 -11.46
CA PRO A 321 0.89 8.15 -12.75
C PRO A 321 0.56 6.66 -12.72
N LEU A 322 -0.19 6.18 -13.72
CA LEU A 322 -0.57 4.78 -13.87
C LEU A 322 -0.05 4.23 -15.19
N THR A 323 0.54 3.04 -15.15
CA THR A 323 0.85 2.21 -16.32
C THR A 323 -0.17 1.08 -16.38
N ILE A 324 -1.08 1.15 -17.35
CA ILE A 324 -2.12 0.14 -17.51
C ILE A 324 -1.63 -0.90 -18.50
N LEU A 325 -1.64 -2.17 -18.10
CA LEU A 325 -1.27 -3.31 -18.92
C LEU A 325 -2.44 -4.31 -18.97
N PRO A 326 -2.62 -5.04 -20.08
CA PRO A 326 -3.52 -6.19 -20.11
C PRO A 326 -3.17 -7.19 -19.00
N LYS A 327 -4.17 -7.89 -18.45
CA LYS A 327 -3.95 -8.90 -17.39
C LYS A 327 -2.99 -10.00 -17.83
N ASP A 328 -2.96 -10.33 -19.12
CA ASP A 328 -2.03 -11.33 -19.68
C ASP A 328 -0.55 -10.93 -19.59
N ASN A 329 -0.28 -9.64 -19.34
CA ASN A 329 1.07 -9.13 -19.10
C ASN A 329 1.49 -9.20 -17.61
N ALA A 330 0.87 -10.05 -16.79
CA ALA A 330 1.17 -10.15 -15.36
C ALA A 330 2.65 -10.42 -15.07
N ASN A 331 3.31 -11.29 -15.85
CA ASN A 331 4.75 -11.56 -15.73
C ASN A 331 5.62 -10.36 -16.12
N GLU A 332 5.22 -9.60 -17.15
CA GLU A 332 5.90 -8.37 -17.56
C GLU A 332 5.77 -7.33 -16.44
N ALA A 333 4.58 -7.13 -15.90
CA ALA A 333 4.32 -6.21 -14.81
C ALA A 333 5.20 -6.47 -13.58
N LEU A 334 5.31 -7.74 -13.15
CA LEU A 334 6.21 -8.14 -12.06
C LEU A 334 7.68 -7.88 -12.41
N THR A 335 8.08 -8.13 -13.65
CA THR A 335 9.44 -7.90 -14.13
C THR A 335 9.79 -6.41 -14.12
N MET A 336 8.90 -5.54 -14.63
CA MET A 336 9.08 -4.09 -14.60
C MET A 336 9.21 -3.58 -13.18
N LEU A 337 8.35 -4.06 -12.28
CA LEU A 337 8.38 -3.68 -10.86
C LEU A 337 9.68 -4.14 -10.18
N HIS A 338 10.11 -5.38 -10.43
CA HIS A 338 11.34 -5.94 -9.88
C HIS A 338 12.59 -5.19 -10.34
N LYS A 339 12.60 -4.72 -11.58
CA LYS A 339 13.70 -3.91 -12.16
C LYS A 339 13.63 -2.42 -11.76
N GLY A 340 12.63 -2.00 -11.00
CA GLY A 340 12.45 -0.59 -10.63
C GLY A 340 12.07 0.35 -11.77
N GLN A 341 11.58 -0.18 -12.89
CA GLN A 341 11.23 0.54 -14.12
C GLN A 341 9.82 1.17 -14.09
N VAL A 342 9.29 1.41 -12.89
CA VAL A 342 7.93 1.91 -12.70
C VAL A 342 7.98 3.27 -12.02
N SER A 343 7.41 4.28 -12.68
CA SER A 343 7.10 5.56 -12.07
C SER A 343 5.60 5.59 -11.76
N GLY A 344 5.23 5.65 -10.49
CA GLY A 344 3.83 5.52 -10.05
C GLY A 344 3.42 4.08 -9.79
N ARG A 345 2.32 3.61 -10.43
CA ARG A 345 1.76 2.26 -10.21
C ARG A 345 1.47 1.54 -11.53
N ILE A 346 1.61 0.21 -11.52
CA ILE A 346 1.12 -0.65 -12.61
C ILE A 346 -0.28 -1.15 -12.24
N ILE A 347 -1.16 -1.18 -13.22
CA ILE A 347 -2.50 -1.74 -13.12
C ILE A 347 -2.66 -2.81 -14.21
N LEU A 348 -3.08 -4.00 -13.81
CA LEU A 348 -3.54 -5.02 -14.74
C LEU A 348 -5.04 -4.81 -14.98
N ALA A 349 -5.41 -4.60 -16.23
CA ALA A 349 -6.80 -4.44 -16.65
C ALA A 349 -7.31 -5.73 -17.31
N ALA A 350 -8.57 -6.09 -17.01
CA ALA A 350 -9.28 -7.10 -17.79
C ALA A 350 -9.49 -6.59 -19.23
N ALA A 351 -9.58 -7.54 -20.19
CA ALA A 351 -9.86 -7.25 -21.58
C ALA A 351 -11.26 -6.67 -21.79
#